data_d6a71164c287809982a22e4810a5346b
#
_entry.id   d6a71164c287809982a22e4810a5346b
#
_cell.length_a   1.000
_cell.length_b   1.000
_cell.length_c   1.000
_cell.angle_alpha   90.00
_cell.angle_beta   90.00
_cell.angle_gamma   90.00
#
_symmetry.space_group_name_H-M   'P 1'
#
loop_
_entity.id
_entity.type
_entity.pdbx_description
1 polymer ?
#
loop_
_entity_poly.entity_id
_entity_poly.type
_entity_poly.pdbx_seq_one_letter_code
_entity_poly.pdbx_strand_id
1 'polypeptide(L)'
;MSRQALQVLVVAALLAFAGCTAGGQTATTTKTTATPTTSQTTVPQAECVPFSLENEDDASHSVHLVVSNGSEVVYDDAVTIAPGTERQVTTLTGQGTTYQIEATMDGATFERNVTLNPGLLESGVAVNESGAFEYVYLVN
;
A
#
# COMPACT_ATOMS: atom_id res chain seq x y z
N MET A 1 2.74 10.47 52.02
CA MET A 1 3.07 9.07 51.66
C MET A 1 1.83 8.45 51.03
N SER A 2 1.75 8.36 49.75
CA SER A 2 0.71 7.58 49.04
C SER A 2 1.29 7.10 47.73
N ARG A 3 1.56 5.82 47.69
CA ARG A 3 2.03 5.10 46.52
C ARG A 3 0.80 4.77 45.65
N GLN A 4 0.61 5.49 44.57
CA GLN A 4 -0.39 5.11 43.59
C GLN A 4 0.24 4.12 42.62
N ALA A 5 -0.32 2.93 42.64
CA ALA A 5 0.02 1.84 41.76
C ALA A 5 -0.32 2.19 40.31
N LEU A 6 0.70 2.10 39.46
CA LEU A 6 0.60 2.24 38.03
C LEU A 6 -0.06 0.96 37.48
N GLN A 7 -1.33 1.01 37.15
CA GLN A 7 -1.99 -0.06 36.40
C GLN A 7 -1.68 0.13 34.92
N VAL A 8 -0.77 -0.70 34.43
CA VAL A 8 -0.51 -0.85 32.99
C VAL A 8 -1.65 -1.70 32.42
N LEU A 9 -2.56 -1.03 31.74
CA LEU A 9 -3.62 -1.69 30.98
C LEU A 9 -3.07 -1.99 29.58
N VAL A 10 -2.58 -3.23 29.41
CA VAL A 10 -2.17 -3.72 28.09
C VAL A 10 -3.44 -4.09 27.33
N VAL A 11 -3.89 -3.17 26.48
CA VAL A 11 -4.91 -3.48 25.48
C VAL A 11 -4.22 -4.12 24.30
N ALA A 12 -4.28 -5.46 24.22
CA ALA A 12 -3.89 -6.19 23.05
C ALA A 12 -4.97 -5.99 21.96
N ALA A 13 -4.75 -5.03 21.07
CA ALA A 13 -5.55 -4.90 19.86
C ALA A 13 -5.13 -6.01 18.89
N LEU A 14 -5.92 -7.06 18.80
CA LEU A 14 -5.86 -8.08 17.76
C LEU A 14 -6.35 -7.43 16.45
N LEU A 15 -5.43 -6.92 15.66
CA LEU A 15 -5.69 -6.54 14.27
C LEU A 15 -5.84 -7.81 13.45
N ALA A 16 -7.07 -8.14 13.09
CA ALA A 16 -7.35 -9.17 12.10
C ALA A 16 -6.91 -8.63 10.73
N PHE A 17 -5.69 -8.99 10.31
CA PHE A 17 -5.26 -8.79 8.94
C PHE A 17 -6.07 -9.73 8.05
N ALA A 18 -6.98 -9.20 7.26
CA ALA A 18 -7.51 -9.89 6.10
C ALA A 18 -6.35 -10.02 5.09
N GLY A 19 -5.52 -11.06 5.28
CA GLY A 19 -4.41 -11.32 4.38
C GLY A 19 -4.92 -11.80 3.03
N CYS A 20 -4.40 -11.21 1.95
CA CYS A 20 -4.43 -11.85 0.65
C CYS A 20 -3.59 -13.14 0.75
N THR A 21 -4.24 -14.26 1.03
CA THR A 21 -3.56 -15.56 1.02
C THR A 21 -3.32 -15.98 -0.41
N ALA A 22 -2.06 -15.89 -0.85
CA ALA A 22 -1.61 -16.62 -2.05
C ALA A 22 -1.76 -18.12 -1.74
N GLY A 23 -2.71 -18.78 -2.41
CA GLY A 23 -2.97 -20.21 -2.26
C GLY A 23 -1.77 -21.02 -2.74
N GLY A 24 -0.96 -21.49 -1.81
CA GLY A 24 0.05 -22.51 -2.06
C GLY A 24 -0.63 -23.88 -2.24
N GLN A 25 -0.67 -24.39 -3.44
CA GLN A 25 -1.08 -25.77 -3.71
C GLN A 25 0.10 -26.71 -3.43
N THR A 26 -0.07 -27.59 -2.48
CA THR A 26 0.81 -28.73 -2.22
C THR A 26 0.73 -29.70 -3.41
N ALA A 27 1.79 -29.79 -4.20
CA ALA A 27 1.90 -30.72 -5.30
C ALA A 27 2.24 -32.12 -4.78
N THR A 28 1.31 -33.06 -4.94
CA THR A 28 1.57 -34.50 -4.82
C THR A 28 2.26 -34.98 -6.09
N THR A 29 3.45 -35.55 -5.93
CA THR A 29 4.31 -36.04 -7.01
C THR A 29 3.69 -37.27 -7.69
N THR A 30 3.20 -37.14 -8.91
CA THR A 30 3.00 -38.27 -9.80
C THR A 30 3.79 -38.01 -11.09
N LYS A 31 4.79 -38.87 -11.33
CA LYS A 31 5.71 -38.80 -12.47
C LYS A 31 4.95 -39.22 -13.73
N THR A 32 4.61 -38.29 -14.58
CA THR A 32 4.15 -38.55 -15.96
C THR A 32 4.94 -37.65 -16.90
N THR A 33 5.64 -38.28 -17.82
CA THR A 33 6.39 -37.66 -18.92
C THR A 33 5.41 -36.87 -19.79
N ALA A 34 5.50 -35.56 -19.82
CA ALA A 34 4.74 -34.72 -20.72
C ALA A 34 5.68 -33.80 -21.52
N THR A 35 5.48 -33.78 -22.80
CA THR A 35 6.02 -32.93 -23.85
C THR A 35 6.03 -31.45 -23.43
N PRO A 36 7.07 -30.66 -23.79
CA PRO A 36 7.10 -29.25 -23.43
C PRO A 36 6.04 -28.48 -24.22
N THR A 37 4.89 -28.30 -23.61
CA THR A 37 3.95 -27.28 -24.04
C THR A 37 4.49 -25.95 -23.56
N THR A 38 4.72 -25.03 -24.50
CA THR A 38 5.10 -23.64 -24.23
C THR A 38 4.08 -23.04 -23.27
N SER A 39 4.40 -23.01 -22.00
CA SER A 39 3.59 -22.32 -20.99
C SER A 39 3.67 -20.82 -21.30
N GLN A 40 2.60 -20.27 -21.85
CA GLN A 40 2.40 -18.82 -21.76
C GLN A 40 2.44 -18.48 -20.28
N THR A 41 3.46 -17.72 -19.88
CA THR A 41 3.54 -17.12 -18.56
C THR A 41 2.37 -16.15 -18.46
N THR A 42 1.27 -16.60 -17.87
CA THR A 42 0.19 -15.69 -17.48
C THR A 42 0.78 -14.83 -16.38
N VAL A 43 1.06 -13.58 -16.70
CA VAL A 43 1.46 -12.57 -15.69
C VAL A 43 0.39 -12.58 -14.62
N PRO A 44 0.72 -12.83 -13.34
CA PRO A 44 -0.27 -12.78 -12.28
C PRO A 44 -0.92 -11.40 -12.29
N GLN A 45 -2.22 -11.36 -12.45
CA GLN A 45 -2.99 -10.14 -12.34
C GLN A 45 -2.89 -9.66 -10.89
N ALA A 46 -2.34 -8.47 -10.68
CA ALA A 46 -2.25 -7.90 -9.35
C ALA A 46 -3.66 -7.64 -8.81
N GLU A 47 -4.15 -8.55 -7.95
CA GLU A 47 -5.43 -8.38 -7.27
C GLU A 47 -5.29 -7.41 -6.08
N CYS A 48 -4.07 -7.24 -5.56
CA CYS A 48 -3.73 -6.40 -4.43
C CYS A 48 -2.45 -5.62 -4.73
N VAL A 49 -2.53 -4.30 -4.73
CA VAL A 49 -1.40 -3.39 -4.97
C VAL A 49 -1.12 -2.63 -3.68
N PRO A 50 0.07 -2.78 -3.06
CA PRO A 50 0.45 -1.95 -1.92
C PRO A 50 0.49 -0.49 -2.33
N PHE A 51 0.00 0.38 -1.44
CA PHE A 51 0.04 1.81 -1.60
C PHE A 51 0.85 2.43 -0.47
N SER A 52 1.93 3.12 -0.85
CA SER A 52 2.93 3.67 0.07
C SER A 52 2.95 5.19 0.05
N LEU A 53 3.40 5.75 1.17
CA LEU A 53 3.87 7.13 1.27
C LEU A 53 5.37 7.10 1.50
N GLU A 54 6.13 7.83 0.70
CA GLU A 54 7.59 7.94 0.76
C GLU A 54 8.01 9.38 1.01
N ASN A 55 9.12 9.58 1.72
CA ASN A 55 9.73 10.88 1.94
C ASN A 55 11.20 10.85 1.55
N GLU A 56 11.53 11.44 0.41
CA GLU A 56 12.89 11.60 -0.12
C GLU A 56 13.53 12.93 0.33
N ASP A 57 12.74 13.84 0.96
CA ASP A 57 13.24 15.10 1.51
C ASP A 57 14.06 14.86 2.79
N ASP A 58 14.87 15.84 3.17
CA ASP A 58 15.70 15.82 4.38
C ASP A 58 14.96 16.26 5.65
N ALA A 59 13.71 16.68 5.53
CA ALA A 59 12.82 17.07 6.62
C ALA A 59 11.69 16.06 6.87
N SER A 60 11.20 15.99 8.10
CA SER A 60 9.97 15.24 8.42
C SER A 60 8.74 16.00 7.96
N HIS A 61 7.81 15.30 7.33
CA HIS A 61 6.55 15.87 6.86
C HIS A 61 5.33 15.21 7.50
N SER A 62 4.27 15.99 7.70
CA SER A 62 2.94 15.48 8.06
C SER A 62 2.05 15.61 6.83
N VAL A 63 1.68 14.49 6.26
CA VAL A 63 0.86 14.39 5.04
C VAL A 63 -0.51 13.89 5.41
N HIS A 64 -1.55 14.64 5.12
CA HIS A 64 -2.93 14.15 5.15
C HIS A 64 -3.21 13.47 3.82
N LEU A 65 -3.49 12.18 3.87
CA LEU A 65 -3.68 11.33 2.68
C LEU A 65 -5.09 10.76 2.69
N VAL A 66 -5.81 10.97 1.60
CA VAL A 66 -7.13 10.39 1.34
C VAL A 66 -7.06 9.52 0.09
N VAL A 67 -7.52 8.28 0.20
CA VAL A 67 -7.68 7.36 -0.93
C VAL A 67 -9.12 6.92 -0.99
N SER A 68 -9.77 7.14 -2.13
CA SER A 68 -11.17 6.80 -2.32
C SER A 68 -11.42 6.02 -3.62
N ASN A 69 -12.47 5.21 -3.62
CA ASN A 69 -12.97 4.51 -4.79
C ASN A 69 -14.44 4.95 -5.00
N GLY A 70 -14.65 5.85 -5.97
CA GLY A 70 -15.96 6.48 -6.16
C GLY A 70 -16.38 7.25 -4.91
N SER A 71 -17.45 6.78 -4.24
CA SER A 71 -17.97 7.40 -3.00
C SER A 71 -17.44 6.75 -1.71
N GLU A 72 -16.66 5.68 -1.82
CA GLU A 72 -16.10 4.96 -0.68
C GLU A 72 -14.69 5.46 -0.35
N VAL A 73 -14.49 5.89 0.90
CA VAL A 73 -13.17 6.25 1.42
C VAL A 73 -12.51 4.98 1.93
N VAL A 74 -11.37 4.63 1.32
CA VAL A 74 -10.58 3.43 1.65
C VAL A 74 -9.52 3.75 2.71
N TYR A 75 -9.00 4.97 2.66
CA TYR A 75 -8.00 5.46 3.60
C TYR A 75 -8.16 6.96 3.79
N ASP A 76 -8.11 7.45 5.02
CA ASP A 76 -8.16 8.87 5.39
C ASP A 76 -7.44 9.06 6.72
N ASP A 77 -6.18 9.51 6.67
CA ASP A 77 -5.38 9.75 7.88
C ASP A 77 -4.25 10.76 7.62
N ALA A 78 -3.79 11.39 8.71
CA ALA A 78 -2.58 12.21 8.71
C ALA A 78 -1.38 11.38 9.14
N VAL A 79 -0.44 11.19 8.23
CA VAL A 79 0.76 10.38 8.42
C VAL A 79 1.98 11.29 8.56
N THR A 80 2.68 11.18 9.68
CA THR A 80 4.02 11.78 9.82
C THR A 80 5.06 10.80 9.29
N ILE A 81 5.87 11.26 8.32
CA ILE A 81 6.90 10.46 7.70
C ILE A 81 8.26 11.14 7.84
N ALA A 82 9.24 10.39 8.36
CA ALA A 82 10.59 10.87 8.59
C ALA A 82 11.40 10.92 7.28
N PRO A 83 12.48 11.70 7.23
CA PRO A 83 13.39 11.76 6.08
C PRO A 83 13.87 10.37 5.63
N GLY A 84 13.89 10.13 4.32
CA GLY A 84 14.43 8.92 3.72
C GLY A 84 13.67 7.65 4.11
N THR A 85 12.40 7.75 4.49
CA THR A 85 11.58 6.59 4.88
C THR A 85 10.39 6.41 3.95
N GLU A 86 10.00 5.14 3.80
CA GLU A 86 8.78 4.70 3.13
C GLU A 86 7.87 4.01 4.12
N ARG A 87 6.57 4.19 3.98
CA ARG A 87 5.55 3.52 4.78
C ARG A 87 4.38 3.09 3.91
N GLN A 88 4.09 1.81 3.88
CA GLN A 88 2.85 1.32 3.32
C GLN A 88 1.67 1.78 4.19
N VAL A 89 0.71 2.45 3.58
CA VAL A 89 -0.45 3.05 4.27
C VAL A 89 -1.73 2.24 4.06
N THR A 90 -1.91 1.67 2.88
CA THR A 90 -3.06 0.82 2.57
C THR A 90 -2.73 -0.17 1.45
N THR A 91 -3.70 -0.95 1.02
CA THR A 91 -3.62 -1.85 -0.13
C THR A 91 -4.82 -1.59 -1.02
N LEU A 92 -4.57 -1.32 -2.30
CA LEU A 92 -5.59 -1.13 -3.31
C LEU A 92 -5.98 -2.50 -3.89
N THR A 93 -7.27 -2.72 -4.11
CA THR A 93 -7.81 -4.01 -4.57
C THR A 93 -8.76 -3.85 -5.75
N GLY A 94 -8.93 -4.93 -6.53
CA GLY A 94 -9.87 -4.96 -7.64
C GLY A 94 -9.26 -4.44 -8.94
N GLN A 95 -8.99 -5.36 -9.84
CA GLN A 95 -8.48 -5.04 -11.17
C GLN A 95 -9.49 -4.17 -11.96
N GLY A 96 -8.97 -3.17 -12.68
CA GLY A 96 -9.76 -2.20 -13.42
C GLY A 96 -10.42 -1.14 -12.54
N THR A 97 -10.26 -1.24 -11.21
CA THR A 97 -10.78 -0.24 -10.27
C THR A 97 -9.95 1.04 -10.34
N THR A 98 -10.61 2.18 -10.34
CA THR A 98 -9.96 3.50 -10.30
C THR A 98 -10.10 4.10 -8.91
N TYR A 99 -8.98 4.46 -8.33
CA TYR A 99 -8.88 5.17 -7.06
C TYR A 99 -8.53 6.64 -7.29
N GLN A 100 -9.16 7.52 -6.54
CA GLN A 100 -8.76 8.91 -6.42
C GLN A 100 -7.85 9.04 -5.20
N ILE A 101 -6.69 9.62 -5.42
CA ILE A 101 -5.67 9.89 -4.41
C ILE A 101 -5.60 11.39 -4.20
N GLU A 102 -5.72 11.83 -2.96
CA GLU A 102 -5.53 13.22 -2.56
C GLU A 102 -4.54 13.27 -1.40
N ALA A 103 -3.48 14.06 -1.54
CA ALA A 103 -2.49 14.29 -0.50
C ALA A 103 -2.31 15.78 -0.26
N THR A 104 -2.26 16.17 1.02
CA THR A 104 -2.12 17.58 1.43
C THR A 104 -0.99 17.69 2.46
N MET A 105 -0.11 18.67 2.27
CA MET A 105 1.01 18.96 3.14
C MET A 105 1.37 20.43 3.03
N ASP A 106 1.47 21.16 4.14
CA ASP A 106 1.92 22.57 4.20
C ASP A 106 1.23 23.52 3.21
N GLY A 107 -0.06 23.25 2.90
CA GLY A 107 -0.84 24.03 1.94
C GLY A 107 -0.67 23.61 0.47
N ALA A 108 0.23 22.66 0.18
CA ALA A 108 0.30 22.00 -1.13
C ALA A 108 -0.73 20.87 -1.20
N THR A 109 -1.37 20.72 -2.34
CA THR A 109 -2.32 19.63 -2.61
C THR A 109 -1.89 18.88 -3.87
N PHE A 110 -1.96 17.56 -3.78
CA PHE A 110 -1.74 16.64 -4.88
C PHE A 110 -3.01 15.82 -5.10
N GLU A 111 -3.43 15.68 -6.33
CA GLU A 111 -4.57 14.85 -6.72
C GLU A 111 -4.21 13.98 -7.92
N ARG A 112 -4.60 12.71 -7.86
CA ARG A 112 -4.40 11.77 -8.96
C ARG A 112 -5.42 10.65 -8.97
N ASN A 113 -5.86 10.27 -10.18
CA ASN A 113 -6.62 9.04 -10.41
C ASN A 113 -5.66 7.92 -10.81
N VAL A 114 -5.75 6.77 -10.12
CA VAL A 114 -4.95 5.58 -10.37
C VAL A 114 -5.86 4.41 -10.68
N THR A 115 -5.71 3.83 -11.87
CA THR A 115 -6.46 2.62 -12.26
C THR A 115 -5.55 1.40 -12.07
N LEU A 116 -6.06 0.38 -11.37
CA LEU A 116 -5.34 -0.87 -11.16
C LEU A 116 -5.33 -1.70 -12.44
N ASN A 117 -4.30 -1.50 -13.26
CA ASN A 117 -4.09 -2.26 -14.49
C ASN A 117 -3.24 -3.51 -14.22
N PRO A 118 -3.34 -4.56 -15.06
CA PRO A 118 -2.42 -5.69 -15.01
C PRO A 118 -0.97 -5.22 -15.08
N GLY A 119 -0.12 -5.77 -14.21
CA GLY A 119 1.30 -5.42 -14.16
C GLY A 119 1.66 -4.28 -13.22
N LEU A 120 0.69 -3.57 -12.63
CA LEU A 120 0.98 -2.64 -11.53
C LEU A 120 1.32 -3.44 -10.28
N LEU A 121 2.54 -3.29 -9.78
CA LEU A 121 3.06 -4.02 -8.63
C LEU A 121 3.02 -3.19 -7.34
N GLU A 122 3.30 -1.89 -7.46
CA GLU A 122 3.31 -0.93 -6.36
C GLU A 122 2.79 0.42 -6.84
N SER A 123 2.24 1.20 -5.94
CA SER A 123 1.74 2.54 -6.18
C SER A 123 1.91 3.39 -4.92
N GLY A 124 2.16 4.68 -5.08
CA GLY A 124 2.38 5.54 -3.92
C GLY A 124 2.47 7.01 -4.27
N VAL A 125 2.65 7.80 -3.22
CA VAL A 125 2.98 9.23 -3.29
C VAL A 125 4.30 9.44 -2.57
N ALA A 126 5.23 10.13 -3.21
CA ALA A 126 6.47 10.58 -2.60
C ALA A 126 6.46 12.08 -2.34
N VAL A 127 7.11 12.49 -1.26
CA VAL A 127 7.60 13.86 -1.07
C VAL A 127 9.04 13.84 -1.58
N ASN A 128 9.31 14.47 -2.72
CA ASN A 128 10.62 14.45 -3.34
C ASN A 128 11.63 15.38 -2.62
N GLU A 129 12.90 15.35 -3.00
CA GLU A 129 14.00 16.15 -2.42
C GLU A 129 13.73 17.67 -2.39
N SER A 130 12.80 18.16 -3.18
CA SER A 130 12.39 19.57 -3.18
C SER A 130 11.19 19.87 -2.28
N GLY A 131 10.69 18.88 -1.54
CA GLY A 131 9.50 19.00 -0.71
C GLY A 131 8.18 19.05 -1.51
N ALA A 132 8.18 18.60 -2.76
CA ALA A 132 6.99 18.54 -3.59
C ALA A 132 6.45 17.11 -3.72
N PHE A 133 5.14 16.99 -3.94
CA PHE A 133 4.53 15.68 -4.18
C PHE A 133 4.87 15.14 -5.57
N GLU A 134 5.11 13.83 -5.61
CA GLU A 134 5.30 13.06 -6.83
C GLU A 134 4.56 11.72 -6.73
N TYR A 135 4.05 11.23 -7.86
CA TYR A 135 3.45 9.90 -7.94
C TYR A 135 4.52 8.86 -8.30
N VAL A 136 4.64 7.84 -7.47
CA VAL A 136 5.59 6.74 -7.64
C VAL A 136 4.85 5.43 -7.90
N TYR A 137 5.39 4.57 -8.77
CA TYR A 137 4.80 3.29 -9.09
C TYR A 137 5.82 2.32 -9.66
N LEU A 138 5.57 1.03 -9.46
CA LEU A 138 6.33 -0.05 -10.06
C LEU A 138 5.43 -0.91 -10.95
N VAL A 139 5.92 -1.23 -12.13
CA VAL A 139 5.24 -2.12 -13.08
C VAL A 139 6.16 -3.28 -13.49
N ASN A 140 5.54 -4.41 -13.87
CA ASN A 140 6.24 -5.60 -14.38
C ASN A 140 6.40 -5.52 -15.89
#